data_f0101fd8d9bdfb1d012fa87b7cc18f25
#
_entry.id   f0101fd8d9bdfb1d012fa87b7cc18f25
#
_cell.length_a   1.000
_cell.length_b   1.000
_cell.length_c   1.000
_cell.angle_alpha   90.00
_cell.angle_beta   90.00
_cell.angle_gamma   90.00
#
_symmetry.space_group_name_H-M   'P 1'
#
loop_
_entity.id
_entity.type
_entity.pdbx_description
1 polymer ?
#
loop_
_entity_poly.entity_id
_entity_poly.type
_entity_poly.pdbx_seq_one_letter_code
_entity_poly.pdbx_strand_id
1 'polypeptide(L)'
;MKKPHRIISWILQIVVAVLLAQASVFKLISDPDTVSLFTKLGMEPHGRIMTGIFELLACILLLIPVSSIYGALLAAGLMSGALLGHITKLGFTGPEGELGIMAILILLASLVILFLRRAQLPFIARMFSK
;
A
#
# COMPACT_ATOMS: atom_id res chain seq x y z
N MET A 1 5.67 -17.01 14.67
CA MET A 1 4.97 -17.27 13.38
C MET A 1 5.46 -18.57 12.79
N LYS A 2 4.55 -19.40 12.34
CA LYS A 2 4.89 -20.69 11.72
C LYS A 2 5.61 -20.48 10.39
N LYS A 3 6.48 -21.40 10.01
CA LYS A 3 7.26 -21.30 8.78
C LYS A 3 6.43 -21.07 7.52
N PRO A 4 5.31 -21.80 7.29
CA PRO A 4 4.47 -21.51 6.12
C PRO A 4 3.92 -20.08 6.12
N HIS A 5 3.51 -19.58 7.29
CA HIS A 5 2.99 -18.21 7.41
C HIS A 5 4.07 -17.17 7.10
N ARG A 6 5.30 -17.44 7.52
CA ARG A 6 6.44 -16.56 7.25
C ARG A 6 6.74 -16.50 5.76
N ILE A 7 6.72 -17.64 5.09
CA ILE A 7 6.97 -17.71 3.65
C ILE A 7 5.88 -16.95 2.88
N ILE A 8 4.61 -17.17 3.22
CA ILE A 8 3.50 -16.47 2.58
C ILE A 8 3.61 -14.96 2.80
N SER A 9 3.90 -14.55 4.05
CA SER A 9 4.07 -13.13 4.37
C SER A 9 5.17 -12.50 3.53
N TRP A 10 6.34 -13.15 3.40
CA TRP A 10 7.45 -12.60 2.62
C TRP A 10 7.13 -12.52 1.14
N ILE A 11 6.44 -13.51 0.58
CA ILE A 11 6.01 -13.46 -0.82
C ILE A 11 5.11 -12.23 -1.03
N LEU A 12 4.11 -12.05 -0.18
CA LEU A 12 3.20 -10.90 -0.26
C LEU A 12 3.93 -9.57 -0.05
N GLN A 13 4.86 -9.51 0.91
CA GLN A 13 5.64 -8.32 1.18
C GLN A 13 6.47 -7.89 -0.02
N ILE A 14 7.13 -8.84 -0.67
CA ILE A 14 7.95 -8.54 -1.85
C ILE A 14 7.05 -8.07 -2.99
N VAL A 15 5.93 -8.74 -3.25
CA VAL A 15 5.00 -8.35 -4.31
C VAL A 15 4.46 -6.94 -4.06
N VAL A 16 3.97 -6.67 -2.85
CA VAL A 16 3.43 -5.35 -2.51
C VAL A 16 4.52 -4.29 -2.60
N ALA A 17 5.73 -4.58 -2.11
CA ALA A 17 6.85 -3.64 -2.15
C ALA A 17 7.21 -3.26 -3.59
N VAL A 18 7.27 -4.23 -4.50
CA VAL A 18 7.56 -3.99 -5.92
C VAL A 18 6.48 -3.11 -6.54
N LEU A 19 5.21 -3.43 -6.28
CA LEU A 19 4.10 -2.65 -6.83
C LEU A 19 4.08 -1.22 -6.28
N LEU A 20 4.36 -1.05 -5.00
CA LEU A 20 4.42 0.28 -4.38
C LEU A 20 5.63 1.07 -4.89
N ALA A 21 6.77 0.41 -5.08
CA ALA A 21 7.95 1.08 -5.63
C ALA A 21 7.67 1.60 -7.04
N GLN A 22 7.03 0.80 -7.88
CA GLN A 22 6.65 1.20 -9.22
C GLN A 22 5.69 2.40 -9.19
N ALA A 23 4.65 2.31 -8.36
CA ALA A 23 3.67 3.40 -8.22
C ALA A 23 4.34 4.68 -7.70
N SER A 24 5.25 4.56 -6.74
CA SER A 24 6.01 5.68 -6.19
C SER A 24 6.83 6.39 -7.28
N VAL A 25 7.54 5.61 -8.11
CA VAL A 25 8.37 6.18 -9.19
C VAL A 25 7.50 7.02 -10.13
N PHE A 26 6.36 6.49 -10.60
CA PHE A 26 5.48 7.23 -11.50
C PHE A 26 4.97 8.53 -10.87
N LYS A 27 4.70 8.51 -9.57
CA LYS A 27 4.24 9.72 -8.87
C LYS A 27 5.35 10.75 -8.72
N LEU A 28 6.57 10.32 -8.41
CA LEU A 28 7.68 11.24 -8.13
C LEU A 28 8.31 11.81 -9.40
N ILE A 29 8.27 11.08 -10.52
CA ILE A 29 8.81 11.60 -11.79
C ILE A 29 7.80 12.44 -12.57
N SER A 30 6.62 12.69 -12.01
CA SER A 30 5.56 13.48 -12.65
C SER A 30 5.08 12.86 -13.97
N ASP A 31 4.87 11.54 -13.98
CA ASP A 31 4.27 10.85 -15.13
C ASP A 31 2.98 11.53 -15.56
N PRO A 32 2.79 11.85 -16.87
CA PRO A 32 1.62 12.62 -17.31
C PRO A 32 0.28 12.02 -16.94
N ASP A 33 0.12 10.70 -17.02
CA ASP A 33 -1.12 10.03 -16.66
C ASP A 33 -1.37 10.11 -15.17
N THR A 34 -0.32 10.00 -14.35
CA THR A 34 -0.41 10.12 -12.90
C THR A 34 -0.77 11.56 -12.49
N VAL A 35 -0.16 12.55 -13.13
CA VAL A 35 -0.48 13.96 -12.90
C VAL A 35 -1.96 14.23 -13.24
N SER A 36 -2.44 13.71 -14.36
CA SER A 36 -3.83 13.83 -14.77
C SER A 36 -4.78 13.22 -13.72
N LEU A 37 -4.45 12.06 -13.21
CA LEU A 37 -5.24 11.37 -12.19
C LEU A 37 -5.35 12.22 -10.91
N PHE A 38 -4.22 12.74 -10.41
CA PHE A 38 -4.24 13.57 -9.21
C PHE A 38 -4.89 14.93 -9.44
N THR A 39 -4.84 15.43 -10.67
CA THR A 39 -5.57 16.66 -11.03
C THR A 39 -7.08 16.43 -10.89
N LYS A 40 -7.58 15.28 -11.35
CA LYS A 40 -8.99 14.90 -11.20
C LYS A 40 -9.38 14.76 -9.73
N LEU A 41 -8.46 14.30 -8.88
CA LEU A 41 -8.69 14.19 -7.45
C LEU A 41 -8.61 15.54 -6.72
N GLY A 42 -8.11 16.58 -7.37
CA GLY A 42 -7.89 17.88 -6.74
C GLY A 42 -6.71 17.90 -5.80
N MET A 43 -5.75 16.98 -5.98
CA MET A 43 -4.60 16.79 -5.08
C MET A 43 -3.26 17.06 -5.74
N GLU A 44 -3.24 17.66 -6.95
CA GLU A 44 -1.99 17.98 -7.64
C GLU A 44 -1.47 19.35 -7.17
N PRO A 45 -0.17 19.53 -6.95
CA PRO A 45 0.92 18.54 -7.00
C PRO A 45 1.24 17.87 -5.65
N HIS A 46 0.80 18.46 -4.54
CA HIS A 46 1.23 18.06 -3.20
C HIS A 46 0.78 16.64 -2.83
N GLY A 47 -0.49 16.31 -3.10
CA GLY A 47 -1.00 14.98 -2.80
C GLY A 47 -0.27 13.89 -3.58
N ARG A 48 0.06 14.13 -4.84
CA ARG A 48 0.79 13.20 -5.68
C ARG A 48 2.19 12.93 -5.10
N ILE A 49 2.92 13.99 -4.79
CA ILE A 49 4.29 13.88 -4.28
C ILE A 49 4.30 13.20 -2.90
N MET A 50 3.42 13.62 -2.00
CA MET A 50 3.33 13.04 -0.67
C MET A 50 2.95 11.57 -0.72
N THR A 51 1.98 11.20 -1.55
CA THR A 51 1.58 9.80 -1.70
C THR A 51 2.75 8.96 -2.22
N GLY A 52 3.49 9.48 -3.21
CA GLY A 52 4.68 8.81 -3.74
C GLY A 52 5.74 8.58 -2.67
N ILE A 53 6.00 9.59 -1.84
CA ILE A 53 6.96 9.47 -0.75
C ILE A 53 6.51 8.41 0.26
N PHE A 54 5.23 8.42 0.68
CA PHE A 54 4.71 7.45 1.62
C PHE A 54 4.68 6.04 1.06
N GLU A 55 4.42 5.88 -0.25
CA GLU A 55 4.49 4.57 -0.90
C GLU A 55 5.92 4.03 -0.90
N LEU A 56 6.91 4.89 -1.15
CA LEU A 56 8.31 4.49 -1.07
C LEU A 56 8.68 4.09 0.36
N LEU A 57 8.23 4.85 1.35
CA LEU A 57 8.45 4.53 2.76
C LEU A 57 7.84 3.17 3.11
N ALA A 58 6.60 2.93 2.69
CA ALA A 58 5.94 1.65 2.92
C ALA A 58 6.71 0.49 2.28
N CYS A 59 7.23 0.70 1.06
CA CYS A 59 8.06 -0.28 0.36
C CYS A 59 9.28 -0.66 1.21
N ILE A 60 10.00 0.33 1.70
CA ILE A 60 11.20 0.13 2.51
C ILE A 60 10.85 -0.61 3.81
N LEU A 61 9.80 -0.17 4.51
CA LEU A 61 9.38 -0.80 5.76
C LEU A 61 8.96 -2.25 5.57
N LEU A 62 8.29 -2.56 4.46
CA LEU A 62 7.88 -3.93 4.15
C LEU A 62 9.05 -4.89 3.97
N LEU A 63 10.18 -4.39 3.47
CA LEU A 63 11.34 -5.21 3.16
C LEU A 63 12.28 -5.39 4.37
N ILE A 64 12.05 -4.65 5.44
CA ILE A 64 12.83 -4.78 6.68
C ILE A 64 12.02 -5.62 7.68
N PRO A 65 12.54 -6.76 8.17
CA PRO A 65 11.75 -7.68 9.01
C PRO A 65 11.15 -7.04 10.25
N VAL A 66 11.89 -6.18 10.94
CA VAL A 66 11.45 -5.55 12.19
C VAL A 66 10.28 -4.59 11.98
N SER A 67 10.22 -3.95 10.81
CA SER A 67 9.23 -2.92 10.50
C SER A 67 8.17 -3.35 9.51
N SER A 68 8.14 -4.62 9.10
CA SER A 68 7.21 -5.12 8.09
C SER A 68 5.76 -4.79 8.39
N ILE A 69 5.35 -4.94 9.65
CA ILE A 69 3.97 -4.69 10.05
C ILE A 69 3.58 -3.21 9.85
N TYR A 70 4.51 -2.30 10.12
CA TYR A 70 4.27 -0.86 9.93
C TYR A 70 4.20 -0.51 8.45
N GLY A 71 4.99 -1.19 7.62
CA GLY A 71 4.89 -1.06 6.17
C GLY A 71 3.54 -1.52 5.65
N ALA A 72 3.04 -2.63 6.15
CA ALA A 72 1.71 -3.15 5.77
C ALA A 72 0.60 -2.21 6.24
N LEU A 73 0.72 -1.63 7.45
CA LEU A 73 -0.22 -0.65 7.94
C LEU A 73 -0.27 0.59 7.04
N LEU A 74 0.89 1.12 6.69
CA LEU A 74 0.99 2.29 5.83
C LEU A 74 0.42 1.97 4.43
N ALA A 75 0.77 0.82 3.86
CA ALA A 75 0.25 0.37 2.57
C ALA A 75 -1.28 0.25 2.60
N ALA A 76 -1.84 -0.35 3.66
CA ALA A 76 -3.29 -0.49 3.81
C ALA A 76 -3.97 0.87 3.88
N GLY A 77 -3.39 1.81 4.63
CA GLY A 77 -3.92 3.17 4.73
C GLY A 77 -3.89 3.91 3.40
N LEU A 78 -2.76 3.82 2.68
CA LEU A 78 -2.62 4.46 1.37
C LEU A 78 -3.60 3.88 0.35
N MET A 79 -3.76 2.56 0.33
CA MET A 79 -4.67 1.91 -0.61
C MET A 79 -6.13 2.18 -0.26
N SER A 80 -6.45 2.29 1.01
CA SER A 80 -7.80 2.70 1.44
C SER A 80 -8.12 4.11 0.93
N GLY A 81 -7.17 5.04 1.02
CA GLY A 81 -7.33 6.38 0.47
C GLY A 81 -7.48 6.37 -1.04
N ALA A 82 -6.68 5.54 -1.74
CA ALA A 82 -6.78 5.39 -3.19
C ALA A 82 -8.15 4.85 -3.60
N LEU A 83 -8.66 3.85 -2.88
CA LEU A 83 -9.99 3.31 -3.13
C LEU A 83 -11.08 4.36 -2.95
N LEU A 84 -10.97 5.17 -1.90
CA LEU A 84 -11.92 6.24 -1.68
C LEU A 84 -11.95 7.20 -2.87
N GLY A 85 -10.78 7.54 -3.42
CA GLY A 85 -10.68 8.37 -4.62
C GLY A 85 -11.35 7.72 -5.82
N HIS A 86 -11.17 6.40 -6.02
CA HIS A 86 -11.82 5.68 -7.12
C HIS A 86 -13.34 5.61 -6.94
N ILE A 87 -13.80 5.35 -5.71
CA ILE A 87 -15.24 5.27 -5.42
C ILE A 87 -15.92 6.63 -5.65
N THR A 88 -15.26 7.72 -5.27
CA THR A 88 -15.87 9.05 -5.28
C THR A 88 -15.68 9.81 -6.58
N LYS A 89 -14.55 9.65 -7.27
CA LYS A 89 -14.19 10.51 -8.41
C LYS A 89 -13.73 9.80 -9.66
N LEU A 90 -13.00 8.71 -9.56
CA LEU A 90 -12.32 8.11 -10.71
C LEU A 90 -13.07 6.94 -11.33
N GLY A 91 -13.80 6.17 -10.53
CA GLY A 91 -14.49 4.97 -11.00
C GLY A 91 -13.55 3.78 -11.21
N PHE A 92 -14.11 2.69 -11.73
CA PHE A 92 -13.39 1.42 -11.90
C PHE A 92 -13.38 0.96 -13.37
N THR A 93 -13.57 1.86 -14.31
CA THR A 93 -13.55 1.55 -15.73
C THR A 93 -12.37 2.23 -16.41
N GLY A 94 -11.91 1.64 -17.53
CA GLY A 94 -10.79 2.16 -18.29
C GLY A 94 -9.45 2.01 -17.59
N PRO A 95 -8.40 2.71 -18.06
CA PRO A 95 -7.06 2.62 -17.46
C PRO A 95 -7.00 3.03 -15.99
N GLU A 96 -7.78 4.04 -15.61
CA GLU A 96 -7.85 4.48 -14.22
C GLU A 96 -8.53 3.42 -13.35
N GLY A 97 -9.51 2.69 -13.90
CA GLY A 97 -10.17 1.60 -13.20
C GLY A 97 -9.22 0.45 -12.88
N GLU A 98 -8.25 0.19 -13.76
CA GLU A 98 -7.21 -0.82 -13.51
C GLU A 98 -6.40 -0.47 -12.27
N LEU A 99 -6.09 0.81 -12.07
CA LEU A 99 -5.38 1.28 -10.88
C LEU A 99 -6.22 1.06 -9.61
N GLY A 100 -7.53 1.24 -9.71
CA GLY A 100 -8.45 0.97 -8.60
C GLY A 100 -8.48 -0.51 -8.23
N ILE A 101 -8.52 -1.38 -9.23
CA ILE A 101 -8.45 -2.84 -9.02
C ILE A 101 -7.12 -3.20 -8.36
N MET A 102 -6.03 -2.63 -8.85
CA MET A 102 -4.70 -2.87 -8.27
C MET A 102 -4.66 -2.43 -6.79
N ALA A 103 -5.28 -1.29 -6.47
CA ALA A 103 -5.37 -0.82 -5.09
C ALA A 103 -6.11 -1.81 -4.20
N ILE A 104 -7.19 -2.43 -4.70
CA ILE A 104 -7.92 -3.47 -3.97
C ILE A 104 -7.02 -4.66 -3.69
N LEU A 105 -6.28 -5.12 -4.70
CA LEU A 105 -5.39 -6.29 -4.55
C LEU A 105 -4.27 -6.01 -3.54
N ILE A 106 -3.66 -4.83 -3.62
CA ILE A 106 -2.61 -4.44 -2.67
C ILE A 106 -3.19 -4.30 -1.26
N LEU A 107 -4.39 -3.75 -1.13
CA LEU A 107 -5.06 -3.63 0.17
C LEU A 107 -5.30 -5.00 0.79
N LEU A 108 -5.84 -5.94 0.01
CA LEU A 108 -6.10 -7.29 0.51
C LEU A 108 -4.80 -7.97 0.93
N ALA A 109 -3.75 -7.87 0.10
CA ALA A 109 -2.43 -8.43 0.45
C ALA A 109 -1.88 -7.81 1.72
N SER A 110 -2.02 -6.49 1.88
CA SER A 110 -1.55 -5.78 3.07
C SER A 110 -2.30 -6.23 4.33
N LEU A 111 -3.61 -6.46 4.22
CA LEU A 111 -4.41 -6.95 5.34
C LEU A 111 -3.99 -8.38 5.74
N VAL A 112 -3.65 -9.23 4.76
CA VAL A 112 -3.14 -10.57 5.05
C VAL A 112 -1.79 -10.48 5.77
N ILE A 113 -0.89 -9.61 5.32
CA ILE A 113 0.40 -9.39 5.98
C ILE A 113 0.18 -8.92 7.42
N LEU A 114 -0.73 -7.98 7.62
CA LEU A 114 -1.08 -7.48 8.96
C LEU A 114 -1.54 -8.61 9.87
N PHE A 115 -2.41 -9.47 9.37
CA PHE A 115 -2.90 -10.61 10.14
C PHE A 115 -1.76 -11.59 10.48
N LEU A 116 -0.91 -11.93 9.49
CA LEU A 116 0.16 -12.88 9.70
C LEU A 116 1.24 -12.35 10.65
N ARG A 117 1.46 -11.04 10.67
CA ARG A 117 2.49 -10.42 11.49
C ARG A 117 1.94 -9.62 12.68
N ARG A 118 0.68 -9.87 13.06
CA ARG A 118 0.02 -9.11 14.12
C ARG A 118 0.77 -9.09 15.45
N ALA A 119 1.58 -10.11 15.73
CA ALA A 119 2.38 -10.18 16.94
C ALA A 119 3.47 -9.11 17.00
N GLN A 120 3.80 -8.46 15.88
CA GLN A 120 4.78 -7.37 15.85
C GLN A 120 4.23 -6.05 16.42
N LEU A 121 2.89 -5.91 16.48
CA LEU A 121 2.29 -4.72 17.07
C LEU A 121 2.22 -4.89 18.60
N PRO A 122 2.84 -3.99 19.38
CA PRO A 122 2.95 -4.19 20.83
C PRO A 122 1.61 -4.36 21.55
N PHE A 123 0.62 -3.52 21.22
CA PHE A 123 -0.67 -3.61 21.91
C PHE A 123 -1.47 -4.85 21.49
N ILE A 124 -1.36 -5.28 20.24
CA ILE A 124 -2.01 -6.50 19.76
C ILE A 124 -1.34 -7.73 20.38
N ALA A 125 0.00 -7.72 20.46
CA ALA A 125 0.74 -8.78 21.12
C ALA A 125 0.28 -8.94 22.58
N ARG A 126 0.04 -7.83 23.29
CA ARG A 126 -0.48 -7.86 24.66
C ARG A 126 -1.88 -8.48 24.73
N MET A 127 -2.74 -8.18 23.75
CA MET A 127 -4.09 -8.75 23.71
C MET A 127 -4.08 -10.26 23.53
N PHE A 128 -3.14 -10.78 22.74
CA PHE A 128 -3.08 -12.20 22.40
C PHE A 128 -2.10 -13.01 23.25
N SER A 129 -1.33 -12.37 24.12
CA SER A 129 -0.36 -13.05 24.99
C SER A 129 -0.95 -13.53 26.29
N LYS A 130 -2.23 -13.24 26.58
CA LYS A 130 -2.89 -13.62 27.85
C LYS A 130 -3.66 -14.91 27.71
#